data_7b29c4facbd9fc1fe39f351365dc37f8
#
_entry.id   7b29c4facbd9fc1fe39f351365dc37f8
#
_cell.length_a   1.000
_cell.length_b   1.000
_cell.length_c   1.000
_cell.angle_alpha   90.00
_cell.angle_beta   90.00
_cell.angle_gamma   90.00
#
_symmetry.space_group_name_H-M   'P 1'
#
loop_
_entity.id
_entity.type
_entity.pdbx_description
1 polymer ?
#
loop_
_entity_poly.entity_id
_entity_poly.type
_entity_poly.pdbx_seq_one_letter_code
_entity_poly.pdbx_strand_id
1 'polypeptide(L)'
;MIKFLKHIAILLLVVCIMPSCKEDDKETKALSESVRISAFSLQADKEVLDNLENVFFTIDLENGLIYNADSLPKGTDVSKLKVKITTDKASKVNIADIDSTFDYIKNNNVPINLNFPRNIEVISQSGMHKKNYQLKVNVHKLNPDQLYWGGVQYARLPGEGKLSAQKTVKFQELIYCFMTRDDNHMLATAPHPAEQWQITELALSFTPNWLSLHTSVDAFYILDTDQNLYTSTDGINWDNTGKSYANIVGCIGSELLTLSFDGTNYYHDKYPQPEGYSPIPVSPQFPVTGFSDMLTYNSPWLTSPQGMIVGGRTANGQLTGAMWGYDGNSWAMLNDQLPVREGATFFSFVTFFTDDYWVTSELPTWFILGGFNDNSTLRDIWVSNNYGINWQKAEETLMLPGYIISRGNASVVVCDEPRNTTYATWQSVDMLPLPQDYRLVRTYSSTSTQLVPYIYMFGGMSSDDYTFDQVWRGTINRLRFDPIP
;
A
#
# COMPACT_ATOMS: atom_id res chain seq x y z
N MET A 1 35.73 81.00 37.80
CA MET A 1 35.06 80.44 36.61
C MET A 1 35.88 80.59 35.31
N ILE A 2 36.59 81.68 35.16
CA ILE A 2 37.37 82.01 33.93
C ILE A 2 38.64 81.13 33.74
N LYS A 3 39.29 80.66 34.83
CA LYS A 3 40.46 79.83 34.77
C LYS A 3 40.14 78.34 34.35
N PHE A 4 38.96 77.87 34.65
CA PHE A 4 38.52 76.50 34.28
C PHE A 4 38.19 76.37 32.80
N LEU A 5 37.63 77.40 32.17
CA LEU A 5 37.31 77.45 30.74
C LEU A 5 38.58 77.42 29.85
N LYS A 6 39.70 78.05 30.29
CA LYS A 6 40.96 78.03 29.55
C LYS A 6 41.63 76.65 29.48
N HIS A 7 41.49 75.81 30.51
CA HIS A 7 42.05 74.47 30.52
C HIS A 7 41.20 73.51 29.66
N ILE A 8 39.88 73.70 29.57
CA ILE A 8 38.99 72.89 28.73
C ILE A 8 39.24 73.26 27.25
N ALA A 9 39.45 74.54 26.93
CA ALA A 9 39.78 74.94 25.54
C ALA A 9 41.14 74.43 25.06
N ILE A 10 42.16 74.32 25.94
CA ILE A 10 43.47 73.76 25.63
C ILE A 10 43.39 72.25 25.49
N LEU A 11 42.57 71.55 26.30
CA LEU A 11 42.36 70.12 26.22
C LEU A 11 41.60 69.74 24.93
N LEU A 12 40.63 70.52 24.49
CA LEU A 12 39.90 70.35 23.23
C LEU A 12 40.79 70.66 22.01
N LEU A 13 41.77 71.56 22.12
CA LEU A 13 42.68 71.88 21.01
C LEU A 13 43.77 70.79 20.80
N VAL A 14 44.18 70.09 21.88
CA VAL A 14 45.12 68.99 21.83
C VAL A 14 44.51 67.69 21.24
N VAL A 15 43.19 67.51 21.39
CA VAL A 15 42.52 66.37 20.80
C VAL A 15 42.32 66.52 19.29
N CYS A 16 42.40 67.75 18.73
CA CYS A 16 42.24 67.98 17.29
C CYS A 16 43.55 67.89 16.45
N ILE A 17 44.69 67.53 17.08
CA ILE A 17 45.95 67.36 16.33
C ILE A 17 46.48 65.93 16.50
N MET A 18 45.56 64.94 16.47
CA MET A 18 45.99 63.62 16.12
C MET A 18 46.07 63.51 14.61
N PRO A 19 47.24 63.19 14.02
CA PRO A 19 47.28 62.85 12.62
C PRO A 19 46.43 61.54 12.48
N SER A 20 45.29 61.66 11.79
CA SER A 20 44.60 60.54 11.28
C SER A 20 45.55 59.88 10.28
N CYS A 21 46.38 58.93 10.75
CA CYS A 21 46.91 57.91 9.88
C CYS A 21 45.68 57.19 9.27
N LYS A 22 45.33 57.58 8.07
CA LYS A 22 44.68 56.65 7.17
C LYS A 22 45.77 55.63 6.84
N GLU A 23 45.94 54.64 7.68
CA GLU A 23 46.33 53.34 7.20
C GLU A 23 45.20 52.96 6.23
N ASP A 24 45.48 52.93 4.95
CA ASP A 24 44.80 52.10 3.98
C ASP A 24 45.05 50.65 4.43
N ASP A 25 44.40 50.26 5.52
CA ASP A 25 44.16 48.85 5.79
C ASP A 25 43.30 48.33 4.62
N LYS A 26 43.98 47.98 3.56
CA LYS A 26 43.51 46.92 2.71
C LYS A 26 43.41 45.70 3.66
N GLU A 27 42.29 45.60 4.38
CA GLU A 27 41.90 44.32 4.95
C GLU A 27 42.01 43.30 3.84
N THR A 28 43.12 42.61 3.77
CA THR A 28 43.26 41.38 2.98
C THR A 28 42.26 40.42 3.62
N LYS A 29 40.99 40.51 3.16
CA LYS A 29 39.95 39.56 3.56
C LYS A 29 40.54 38.19 3.36
N ALA A 30 40.75 37.49 4.49
CA ALA A 30 41.23 36.11 4.46
C ALA A 30 40.38 35.32 3.46
N LEU A 31 41.02 34.58 2.59
CA LEU A 31 40.32 33.76 1.57
C LEU A 31 39.56 32.65 2.31
N SER A 32 38.35 32.35 1.84
CA SER A 32 37.50 31.32 2.41
C SER A 32 38.15 29.96 2.30
N GLU A 33 38.19 29.22 3.43
CA GLU A 33 38.63 27.84 3.49
C GLU A 33 37.49 26.83 3.27
N SER A 34 36.23 27.34 3.09
CA SER A 34 35.06 26.49 2.93
C SER A 34 35.13 25.67 1.66
N VAL A 35 34.84 24.40 1.80
CA VAL A 35 34.64 23.43 0.71
C VAL A 35 33.21 22.88 0.69
N ARG A 36 32.29 23.65 1.29
CA ARG A 36 30.89 23.25 1.45
C ARG A 36 30.08 23.55 0.20
N ILE A 37 29.27 22.56 -0.22
CA ILE A 37 28.13 22.78 -1.10
C ILE A 37 26.95 23.14 -0.21
N SER A 38 26.42 24.36 -0.36
CA SER A 38 25.32 24.89 0.45
C SER A 38 23.95 24.63 -0.18
N ALA A 39 23.87 24.49 -1.50
CA ALA A 39 22.66 24.11 -2.22
C ALA A 39 22.97 23.33 -3.50
N PHE A 40 22.09 22.42 -3.83
CA PHE A 40 22.11 21.63 -5.06
C PHE A 40 20.70 21.46 -5.61
N SER A 41 20.51 21.63 -6.91
CA SER A 41 19.28 21.27 -7.63
C SER A 41 19.63 20.89 -9.08
N LEU A 42 18.67 20.26 -9.77
CA LEU A 42 18.71 20.16 -11.22
C LEU A 42 18.25 21.49 -11.85
N GLN A 43 18.61 21.75 -13.09
CA GLN A 43 18.05 22.87 -13.86
C GLN A 43 16.73 22.43 -14.48
N ALA A 44 15.82 23.38 -14.70
CA ALA A 44 14.55 23.13 -15.37
C ALA A 44 14.77 22.52 -16.76
N ASP A 45 14.07 21.45 -17.07
CA ASP A 45 14.04 20.82 -18.39
C ASP A 45 12.69 20.12 -18.58
N LYS A 46 11.74 20.83 -19.19
CA LYS A 46 10.37 20.34 -19.39
C LYS A 46 10.27 19.19 -20.41
N GLU A 47 11.27 19.01 -21.25
CA GLU A 47 11.30 17.88 -22.18
C GLU A 47 11.62 16.56 -21.44
N VAL A 48 12.28 16.66 -20.29
CA VAL A 48 12.62 15.52 -19.45
C VAL A 48 11.54 15.28 -18.40
N LEU A 49 11.19 16.32 -17.63
CA LEU A 49 10.19 16.25 -16.57
C LEU A 49 9.73 17.66 -16.18
N ASP A 50 8.42 17.86 -16.04
CA ASP A 50 7.89 19.10 -15.48
C ASP A 50 8.36 19.29 -14.03
N ASN A 51 8.72 20.53 -13.68
CA ASN A 51 9.21 20.91 -12.35
C ASN A 51 10.47 20.15 -11.88
N LEU A 52 11.33 19.74 -12.81
CA LEU A 52 12.58 19.03 -12.52
C LEU A 52 13.48 19.80 -11.54
N GLU A 53 13.47 21.14 -11.61
CA GLU A 53 14.22 22.04 -10.74
C GLU A 53 13.77 22.03 -9.27
N ASN A 54 12.55 21.56 -9.00
CA ASN A 54 11.96 21.49 -7.67
C ASN A 54 12.23 20.16 -6.96
N VAL A 55 12.93 19.24 -7.62
CA VAL A 55 13.34 17.96 -6.99
C VAL A 55 14.26 18.23 -5.81
N PHE A 56 13.90 17.74 -4.65
CA PHE A 56 14.67 17.93 -3.44
C PHE A 56 15.90 17.01 -3.40
N PHE A 57 17.07 17.61 -3.11
CA PHE A 57 18.31 16.89 -2.90
C PHE A 57 18.81 17.04 -1.47
N THR A 58 19.09 15.92 -0.86
CA THR A 58 19.80 15.87 0.43
C THR A 58 21.28 16.05 0.19
N ILE A 59 21.91 16.94 0.96
CA ILE A 59 23.36 17.14 0.98
C ILE A 59 23.87 16.63 2.33
N ASP A 60 24.44 15.43 2.31
CA ASP A 60 25.14 14.86 3.47
C ASP A 60 26.58 15.37 3.50
N LEU A 61 26.80 16.37 4.34
CA LEU A 61 28.11 16.99 4.45
C LEU A 61 29.14 16.08 5.14
N GLU A 62 28.72 15.17 6.00
CA GLU A 62 29.64 14.27 6.71
C GLU A 62 30.19 13.22 5.74
N ASN A 63 29.33 12.53 5.04
CA ASN A 63 29.70 11.46 4.11
C ASN A 63 30.04 11.96 2.70
N GLY A 64 29.83 13.26 2.41
CA GLY A 64 30.07 13.82 1.08
C GLY A 64 29.12 13.25 0.03
N LEU A 65 27.82 13.08 0.35
CA LEU A 65 26.82 12.55 -0.56
C LEU A 65 25.79 13.62 -0.94
N ILE A 66 25.38 13.61 -2.21
CA ILE A 66 24.27 14.44 -2.72
C ILE A 66 23.33 13.49 -3.45
N TYR A 67 22.08 13.43 -3.03
CA TYR A 67 21.11 12.51 -3.62
C TYR A 67 19.67 12.99 -3.43
N ASN A 68 18.79 12.62 -4.35
CA ASN A 68 17.37 12.77 -4.18
C ASN A 68 16.82 11.57 -3.40
N ALA A 69 16.23 11.83 -2.23
CA ALA A 69 15.61 10.77 -1.42
C ALA A 69 14.37 10.22 -2.14
N ASP A 70 13.56 11.11 -2.73
CA ASP A 70 12.45 10.73 -3.59
C ASP A 70 12.98 10.52 -5.01
N SER A 71 12.87 9.28 -5.50
CA SER A 71 13.35 8.93 -6.83
C SER A 71 12.51 9.59 -7.92
N LEU A 72 13.15 10.02 -9.01
CA LEU A 72 12.45 10.50 -10.20
C LEU A 72 11.54 9.41 -10.79
N PRO A 73 10.48 9.76 -11.52
CA PRO A 73 9.60 8.78 -12.17
C PRO A 73 10.36 7.82 -13.07
N LYS A 74 9.83 6.58 -13.18
CA LYS A 74 10.40 5.61 -14.11
C LYS A 74 10.42 6.13 -15.55
N GLY A 75 11.54 5.96 -16.21
CA GLY A 75 11.73 6.40 -17.59
C GLY A 75 12.24 7.83 -17.73
N THR A 76 12.44 8.57 -16.62
CA THR A 76 13.11 9.88 -16.69
C THR A 76 14.51 9.71 -17.24
N ASP A 77 14.80 10.40 -18.36
CA ASP A 77 16.12 10.38 -18.97
C ASP A 77 17.07 11.33 -18.22
N VAL A 78 17.97 10.75 -17.44
CA VAL A 78 18.97 11.48 -16.67
C VAL A 78 20.35 11.51 -17.35
N SER A 79 20.41 11.16 -18.64
CA SER A 79 21.68 11.05 -19.37
C SER A 79 22.31 12.40 -19.75
N LYS A 80 21.55 13.49 -19.71
CA LYS A 80 22.01 14.82 -20.16
C LYS A 80 21.43 15.96 -19.32
N LEU A 81 21.40 15.80 -18.00
CA LEU A 81 20.86 16.83 -17.11
C LEU A 81 21.88 17.91 -16.77
N LYS A 82 21.39 19.11 -16.57
CA LYS A 82 22.19 20.23 -16.07
C LYS A 82 21.92 20.42 -14.59
N VAL A 83 22.95 20.80 -13.85
CA VAL A 83 22.89 20.99 -12.40
C VAL A 83 23.08 22.46 -12.01
N LYS A 84 22.59 22.82 -10.83
CA LYS A 84 22.84 24.09 -10.17
C LYS A 84 23.49 23.82 -8.81
N ILE A 85 24.72 24.29 -8.64
CA ILE A 85 25.52 24.10 -7.44
C ILE A 85 25.85 25.46 -6.82
N THR A 86 25.58 25.60 -5.53
CA THR A 86 25.97 26.78 -4.74
C THR A 86 27.01 26.38 -3.71
N THR A 87 28.11 27.13 -3.65
CA THR A 87 29.19 26.92 -2.69
C THR A 87 29.52 28.20 -1.92
N ASP A 88 30.18 28.07 -0.79
CA ASP A 88 30.63 29.19 0.03
C ASP A 88 32.01 29.71 -0.49
N LYS A 89 32.01 30.37 -1.66
CA LYS A 89 33.20 30.97 -2.29
C LYS A 89 34.31 29.97 -2.66
N ALA A 90 33.95 28.81 -3.25
CA ALA A 90 34.94 27.90 -3.82
C ALA A 90 35.71 28.56 -4.98
N SER A 91 37.00 28.24 -5.15
CA SER A 91 37.78 28.66 -6.32
C SER A 91 37.54 27.78 -7.53
N LYS A 92 37.21 26.52 -7.34
CA LYS A 92 36.87 25.53 -8.37
C LYS A 92 35.83 24.53 -7.87
N VAL A 93 35.02 24.07 -8.80
CA VAL A 93 34.11 22.93 -8.62
C VAL A 93 34.31 22.03 -9.84
N ASN A 94 35.11 20.99 -9.68
CA ASN A 94 35.39 20.05 -10.76
C ASN A 94 34.35 18.92 -10.74
N ILE A 95 33.67 18.70 -11.86
CA ILE A 95 32.73 17.60 -12.02
C ILE A 95 33.32 16.59 -12.99
N ALA A 96 33.44 15.33 -12.53
CA ALA A 96 33.86 14.22 -13.38
C ALA A 96 32.65 13.60 -14.05
N ASP A 97 32.62 13.66 -15.38
CA ASP A 97 31.70 12.92 -16.23
C ASP A 97 32.39 11.67 -16.79
N ILE A 98 31.77 10.92 -17.70
CA ILE A 98 32.27 9.62 -18.19
C ILE A 98 33.71 9.74 -18.73
N ASP A 99 33.93 10.67 -19.68
CA ASP A 99 35.19 10.79 -20.39
C ASP A 99 35.89 12.14 -20.16
N SER A 100 35.37 12.97 -19.28
CA SER A 100 35.85 14.32 -19.09
C SER A 100 35.70 14.85 -17.68
N THR A 101 36.50 15.84 -17.32
CA THR A 101 36.31 16.61 -16.07
C THR A 101 36.29 18.09 -16.47
N PHE A 102 35.35 18.84 -15.94
CA PHE A 102 35.22 20.26 -16.22
C PHE A 102 35.03 21.07 -14.92
N ASP A 103 35.43 22.32 -14.98
CA ASP A 103 35.22 23.28 -13.89
C ASP A 103 33.86 23.96 -14.06
N TYR A 104 32.93 23.58 -13.18
CA TYR A 104 31.55 24.06 -13.12
C TYR A 104 31.47 25.59 -12.96
N ILE A 105 32.39 26.22 -12.23
CA ILE A 105 32.39 27.67 -12.00
C ILE A 105 32.63 28.41 -13.33
N LYS A 106 33.46 27.84 -14.22
CA LYS A 106 33.74 28.41 -15.54
C LYS A 106 32.65 28.11 -16.54
N ASN A 107 32.01 26.98 -16.45
CA ASN A 107 30.93 26.56 -17.34
C ASN A 107 29.88 25.74 -16.63
N ASN A 108 28.78 26.37 -16.22
CA ASN A 108 27.69 25.76 -15.47
C ASN A 108 26.56 25.20 -16.34
N ASN A 109 26.71 25.22 -17.66
CA ASN A 109 25.71 24.76 -18.64
C ASN A 109 26.06 23.42 -19.27
N VAL A 110 27.12 22.76 -18.82
CA VAL A 110 27.51 21.45 -19.35
C VAL A 110 26.50 20.39 -18.89
N PRO A 111 25.85 19.65 -19.78
CA PRO A 111 25.00 18.52 -19.40
C PRO A 111 25.86 17.37 -18.90
N ILE A 112 25.36 16.66 -17.89
CA ILE A 112 26.05 15.58 -17.20
C ILE A 112 25.23 14.30 -17.35
N ASN A 113 25.89 13.18 -17.58
CA ASN A 113 25.24 11.88 -17.55
C ASN A 113 25.11 11.38 -16.11
N LEU A 114 23.89 11.43 -15.56
CA LEU A 114 23.57 11.06 -14.18
C LEU A 114 23.00 9.63 -14.02
N ASN A 115 23.09 8.81 -15.07
CA ASN A 115 22.77 7.38 -14.96
C ASN A 115 23.69 6.63 -13.97
N PHE A 116 24.83 7.21 -13.65
CA PHE A 116 25.82 6.69 -12.70
C PHE A 116 26.24 7.79 -11.74
N PRO A 117 26.66 7.45 -10.51
CA PRO A 117 27.19 8.44 -9.57
C PRO A 117 28.33 9.23 -10.15
N ARG A 118 28.38 10.55 -9.86
CA ARG A 118 29.42 11.49 -10.32
C ARG A 118 30.17 12.07 -9.15
N ASN A 119 31.48 12.24 -9.31
CA ASN A 119 32.31 12.91 -8.32
C ASN A 119 32.35 14.42 -8.58
N ILE A 120 32.15 15.18 -7.52
CA ILE A 120 32.27 16.63 -7.50
C ILE A 120 33.39 16.99 -6.51
N GLU A 121 34.52 17.53 -7.01
CA GLU A 121 35.60 18.03 -6.17
C GLU A 121 35.43 19.53 -5.96
N VAL A 122 35.28 19.97 -4.73
CA VAL A 122 35.23 21.39 -4.35
C VAL A 122 36.57 21.81 -3.79
N ILE A 123 37.14 22.90 -4.31
CA ILE A 123 38.42 23.47 -3.86
C ILE A 123 38.12 24.82 -3.22
N SER A 124 38.59 25.06 -2.01
CA SER A 124 38.42 26.30 -1.27
C SER A 124 38.95 27.51 -2.04
N GLN A 125 38.51 28.73 -1.67
CA GLN A 125 39.01 29.96 -2.29
C GLN A 125 40.53 30.13 -2.15
N SER A 126 41.10 29.70 -1.02
CA SER A 126 42.55 29.69 -0.78
C SER A 126 43.29 28.63 -1.60
N GLY A 127 42.60 27.60 -2.09
CA GLY A 127 43.19 26.45 -2.74
C GLY A 127 43.76 25.40 -1.79
N MET A 128 43.75 25.65 -0.47
CA MET A 128 44.41 24.79 0.53
C MET A 128 43.59 23.57 0.91
N HIS A 129 42.25 23.67 0.84
CA HIS A 129 41.33 22.61 1.19
C HIS A 129 40.56 22.07 -0.01
N LYS A 130 40.32 20.77 0.00
CA LYS A 130 39.53 20.07 -1.03
C LYS A 130 38.56 19.10 -0.36
N LYS A 131 37.38 18.94 -0.94
CA LYS A 131 36.40 17.94 -0.54
C LYS A 131 35.74 17.31 -1.75
N ASN A 132 35.58 16.00 -1.72
CA ASN A 132 34.86 15.24 -2.72
C ASN A 132 33.44 14.96 -2.26
N TYR A 133 32.51 15.15 -3.16
CA TYR A 133 31.09 14.75 -3.01
C TYR A 133 30.75 13.74 -4.10
N GLN A 134 29.95 12.76 -3.75
CA GLN A 134 29.35 11.84 -4.72
C GLN A 134 27.91 12.26 -4.97
N LEU A 135 27.62 12.68 -6.20
CA LEU A 135 26.26 12.97 -6.68
C LEU A 135 25.62 11.70 -7.21
N LYS A 136 24.46 11.35 -6.69
CA LYS A 136 23.63 10.24 -7.16
C LYS A 136 22.22 10.72 -7.43
N VAL A 137 21.71 10.49 -8.64
CA VAL A 137 20.31 10.72 -8.98
C VAL A 137 19.58 9.38 -9.01
N ASN A 138 18.57 9.25 -8.16
CA ASN A 138 17.75 8.06 -8.10
C ASN A 138 16.56 8.20 -9.06
N VAL A 139 16.31 7.15 -9.84
CA VAL A 139 15.16 7.02 -10.74
C VAL A 139 14.44 5.73 -10.41
N HIS A 140 13.11 5.75 -10.31
CA HIS A 140 12.32 4.56 -10.07
C HIS A 140 12.51 3.51 -11.17
N LYS A 141 12.64 2.27 -10.75
CA LYS A 141 12.74 1.12 -11.67
C LYS A 141 11.37 0.54 -12.02
N LEU A 142 10.35 0.86 -11.22
CA LEU A 142 9.00 0.34 -11.33
C LEU A 142 8.02 1.45 -11.72
N ASN A 143 6.91 1.09 -12.37
CA ASN A 143 5.81 2.02 -12.59
C ASN A 143 5.09 2.29 -11.26
N PRO A 144 4.57 3.51 -11.05
CA PRO A 144 3.76 3.81 -9.87
C PRO A 144 2.43 3.05 -9.91
N ASP A 145 1.87 2.82 -8.73
CA ASP A 145 0.55 2.21 -8.51
C ASP A 145 0.33 0.90 -9.27
N GLN A 146 1.39 0.12 -9.50
CA GLN A 146 1.31 -1.15 -10.18
C GLN A 146 1.13 -2.29 -9.18
N LEU A 147 0.15 -3.17 -9.44
CA LEU A 147 -0.04 -4.43 -8.75
C LEU A 147 0.92 -5.47 -9.32
N TYR A 148 1.89 -5.87 -8.54
CA TYR A 148 2.85 -6.90 -8.88
C TYR A 148 2.42 -8.24 -8.30
N TRP A 149 2.34 -9.25 -9.14
CA TRP A 149 2.18 -10.64 -8.76
C TRP A 149 3.48 -11.40 -9.07
N GLY A 150 3.77 -12.43 -8.30
CA GLY A 150 4.88 -13.32 -8.65
C GLY A 150 4.70 -13.92 -10.05
N GLY A 151 5.78 -14.13 -10.78
CA GLY A 151 5.74 -14.70 -12.14
C GLY A 151 5.29 -16.15 -12.19
N VAL A 152 5.29 -16.84 -11.05
CA VAL A 152 4.80 -18.19 -10.84
C VAL A 152 3.89 -18.22 -9.61
N GLN A 153 3.06 -19.27 -9.48
CA GLN A 153 2.28 -19.43 -8.26
C GLN A 153 3.20 -19.44 -7.04
N TYR A 154 2.78 -18.76 -5.98
CA TYR A 154 3.57 -18.62 -4.77
C TYR A 154 3.66 -19.94 -4.00
N ALA A 155 2.50 -20.61 -3.85
CA ALA A 155 2.38 -21.87 -3.15
C ALA A 155 1.21 -22.69 -3.71
N ARG A 156 1.05 -23.90 -3.16
CA ARG A 156 -0.21 -24.64 -3.20
C ARG A 156 -0.89 -24.57 -1.84
N LEU A 157 -2.19 -24.75 -1.85
CA LEU A 157 -2.95 -24.95 -0.62
C LEU A 157 -2.42 -26.20 0.10
N PRO A 158 -2.31 -26.17 1.42
CA PRO A 158 -1.76 -27.30 2.18
C PRO A 158 -2.58 -28.58 2.01
N GLY A 159 -1.94 -29.74 2.30
CA GLY A 159 -2.56 -31.05 2.20
C GLY A 159 -2.41 -31.68 0.81
N GLU A 160 -2.62 -32.99 0.77
CA GLU A 160 -2.57 -33.82 -0.44
C GLU A 160 -3.99 -34.19 -0.91
N GLY A 161 -4.10 -34.70 -2.14
CA GLY A 161 -5.37 -35.12 -2.73
C GLY A 161 -6.05 -34.04 -3.57
N LYS A 162 -7.13 -34.42 -4.25
CA LYS A 162 -7.92 -33.54 -5.12
C LYS A 162 -8.75 -32.56 -4.29
N LEU A 163 -8.50 -31.28 -4.48
CA LEU A 163 -9.29 -30.22 -3.83
C LEU A 163 -10.66 -30.11 -4.51
N SER A 164 -11.75 -30.16 -3.72
CA SER A 164 -13.11 -29.96 -4.21
C SER A 164 -13.74 -28.66 -3.70
N ALA A 165 -13.36 -28.20 -2.50
CA ALA A 165 -13.83 -26.93 -1.96
C ALA A 165 -12.81 -26.33 -0.98
N GLN A 166 -12.79 -25.02 -0.85
CA GLN A 166 -11.93 -24.33 0.11
C GLN A 166 -12.51 -22.97 0.52
N LYS A 167 -12.14 -22.54 1.73
CA LYS A 167 -12.28 -21.17 2.20
C LYS A 167 -11.13 -20.82 3.11
N THR A 168 -10.48 -19.70 2.85
CA THR A 168 -9.39 -19.21 3.70
C THR A 168 -9.79 -17.90 4.34
N VAL A 169 -9.64 -17.81 5.64
CA VAL A 169 -9.98 -16.61 6.43
C VAL A 169 -8.86 -16.30 7.41
N LYS A 170 -8.70 -15.04 7.74
CA LYS A 170 -7.88 -14.61 8.88
C LYS A 170 -8.79 -14.49 10.10
N PHE A 171 -8.43 -15.16 11.18
CA PHE A 171 -9.15 -15.07 12.44
C PHE A 171 -8.13 -14.88 13.56
N GLN A 172 -8.28 -13.77 14.28
CA GLN A 172 -7.29 -13.33 15.26
C GLN A 172 -5.88 -13.24 14.63
N GLU A 173 -4.90 -13.92 15.20
CA GLU A 173 -3.51 -13.88 14.73
C GLU A 173 -3.15 -15.00 13.75
N LEU A 174 -4.12 -15.87 13.38
CA LEU A 174 -3.88 -17.02 12.53
C LEU A 174 -4.69 -16.94 11.22
N ILE A 175 -4.16 -17.61 10.22
CA ILE A 175 -4.85 -17.88 8.97
C ILE A 175 -5.36 -19.31 9.03
N TYR A 176 -6.63 -19.46 8.73
CA TYR A 176 -7.37 -20.73 8.73
C TYR A 176 -7.77 -21.05 7.29
N CYS A 177 -7.28 -22.14 6.76
CA CYS A 177 -7.65 -22.66 5.45
C CYS A 177 -8.49 -23.92 5.63
N PHE A 178 -9.79 -23.80 5.50
CA PHE A 178 -10.74 -24.91 5.51
C PHE A 178 -10.85 -25.48 4.10
N MET A 179 -10.84 -26.80 3.98
CA MET A 179 -10.88 -27.42 2.66
C MET A 179 -11.46 -28.83 2.72
N THR A 180 -11.92 -29.29 1.55
CA THR A 180 -12.28 -30.68 1.31
C THR A 180 -11.38 -31.25 0.24
N ARG A 181 -10.66 -32.34 0.55
CA ARG A 181 -9.80 -33.08 -0.37
C ARG A 181 -10.15 -34.56 -0.34
N ASP A 182 -10.40 -35.15 -1.51
CA ASP A 182 -10.81 -36.55 -1.64
C ASP A 182 -11.92 -36.94 -0.63
N ASP A 183 -12.94 -36.04 -0.50
CA ASP A 183 -14.06 -36.11 0.42
C ASP A 183 -13.71 -36.00 1.93
N ASN A 184 -12.45 -35.82 2.30
CA ASN A 184 -12.03 -35.56 3.67
C ASN A 184 -12.01 -34.05 3.94
N HIS A 185 -12.56 -33.67 5.11
CA HIS A 185 -12.54 -32.28 5.57
C HIS A 185 -11.28 -32.02 6.38
N MET A 186 -10.62 -30.90 6.09
CA MET A 186 -9.35 -30.53 6.72
C MET A 186 -9.34 -29.05 7.08
N LEU A 187 -8.64 -28.75 8.17
CA LEU A 187 -8.23 -27.41 8.54
C LEU A 187 -6.71 -27.32 8.50
N ALA A 188 -6.19 -26.32 7.81
CA ALA A 188 -4.80 -25.95 7.93
C ALA A 188 -4.68 -24.57 8.55
N THR A 189 -3.78 -24.41 9.52
CA THR A 189 -3.55 -23.13 10.22
C THR A 189 -2.10 -22.74 10.15
N ALA A 190 -1.84 -21.43 9.99
CA ALA A 190 -0.52 -20.84 10.05
C ALA A 190 -0.62 -19.38 10.52
N PRO A 191 0.38 -18.82 11.22
CA PRO A 191 0.40 -17.40 11.55
C PRO A 191 0.63 -16.52 10.32
N HIS A 192 1.26 -17.08 9.29
CA HIS A 192 1.51 -16.41 8.02
C HIS A 192 1.49 -17.39 6.85
N PRO A 193 1.03 -17.00 5.62
CA PRO A 193 0.96 -17.92 4.49
C PRO A 193 2.30 -18.53 4.07
N ALA A 194 3.41 -17.87 4.39
CA ALA A 194 4.76 -18.34 4.10
C ALA A 194 5.32 -19.30 5.14
N GLU A 195 4.66 -19.45 6.28
CA GLU A 195 5.11 -20.32 7.36
C GLU A 195 4.59 -21.75 7.19
N GLN A 196 5.07 -22.65 8.03
CA GLN A 196 4.64 -24.05 8.00
C GLN A 196 3.20 -24.16 8.48
N TRP A 197 2.36 -24.76 7.65
CA TRP A 197 0.97 -25.02 7.97
C TRP A 197 0.84 -26.25 8.88
N GLN A 198 0.04 -26.10 9.94
CA GLN A 198 -0.41 -27.23 10.77
C GLN A 198 -1.74 -27.74 10.21
N ILE A 199 -1.75 -29.02 9.81
CA ILE A 199 -2.92 -29.65 9.19
C ILE A 199 -3.61 -30.54 10.20
N THR A 200 -4.93 -30.37 10.34
CA THR A 200 -5.81 -31.16 11.21
C THR A 200 -6.95 -31.71 10.37
N GLU A 201 -7.19 -33.02 10.44
CA GLU A 201 -8.38 -33.63 9.86
C GLU A 201 -9.60 -33.32 10.74
N LEU A 202 -10.69 -32.91 10.10
CA LEU A 202 -11.93 -32.54 10.79
C LEU A 202 -12.93 -33.67 10.74
N ALA A 203 -13.29 -34.20 11.93
CA ALA A 203 -14.34 -35.20 12.10
C ALA A 203 -15.70 -34.49 12.25
N LEU A 204 -16.24 -33.96 11.17
CA LEU A 204 -17.50 -33.24 11.18
C LEU A 204 -18.70 -34.19 11.18
N SER A 205 -19.74 -33.92 11.97
CA SER A 205 -21.02 -34.61 11.94
C SER A 205 -21.98 -34.10 10.88
N PHE A 206 -21.55 -33.15 10.04
CA PHE A 206 -22.34 -32.49 9.01
C PHE A 206 -21.48 -32.27 7.76
N THR A 207 -22.11 -32.02 6.61
CA THR A 207 -21.42 -31.67 5.37
C THR A 207 -21.31 -30.16 5.27
N PRO A 208 -20.10 -29.58 5.38
CA PRO A 208 -19.92 -28.13 5.41
C PRO A 208 -20.11 -27.49 4.03
N ASN A 209 -20.79 -26.35 3.99
CA ASN A 209 -20.75 -25.44 2.87
C ASN A 209 -19.66 -24.38 3.12
N TRP A 210 -18.41 -24.67 2.70
CA TRP A 210 -17.27 -23.77 2.98
C TRP A 210 -17.46 -22.34 2.47
N LEU A 211 -18.24 -22.12 1.40
CA LEU A 211 -18.49 -20.78 0.89
C LEU A 211 -19.34 -19.92 1.85
N SER A 212 -20.08 -20.56 2.75
CA SER A 212 -20.84 -19.86 3.79
C SER A 212 -20.04 -19.57 5.06
N LEU A 213 -18.77 -19.95 5.10
CA LEU A 213 -17.93 -19.73 6.29
C LEU A 213 -17.63 -18.26 6.48
N HIS A 214 -17.94 -17.75 7.67
CA HIS A 214 -17.63 -16.39 8.10
C HIS A 214 -17.03 -16.39 9.51
N THR A 215 -16.35 -15.31 9.86
CA THR A 215 -15.76 -15.10 11.18
C THR A 215 -16.32 -13.84 11.82
N SER A 216 -16.64 -13.91 13.10
CA SER A 216 -16.81 -12.74 13.95
C SER A 216 -15.50 -12.41 14.67
N VAL A 217 -15.55 -11.58 15.71
CA VAL A 217 -14.37 -11.29 16.55
C VAL A 217 -13.95 -12.48 17.43
N ASP A 218 -14.85 -13.43 17.70
CA ASP A 218 -14.68 -14.49 18.67
C ASP A 218 -15.09 -15.89 18.21
N ALA A 219 -15.71 -16.03 17.05
CA ALA A 219 -16.19 -17.31 16.55
C ALA A 219 -16.21 -17.43 15.02
N PHE A 220 -16.20 -18.68 14.57
CA PHE A 220 -16.52 -19.08 13.21
C PHE A 220 -18.00 -19.49 13.12
N TYR A 221 -18.60 -19.21 11.98
CA TYR A 221 -19.96 -19.60 11.64
C TYR A 221 -20.00 -20.22 10.26
N ILE A 222 -20.75 -21.33 10.11
CA ILE A 222 -20.89 -22.02 8.83
C ILE A 222 -22.30 -22.62 8.72
N LEU A 223 -22.82 -22.68 7.51
CA LEU A 223 -23.97 -23.48 7.19
C LEU A 223 -23.52 -24.86 6.68
N ASP A 224 -24.26 -25.88 7.01
CA ASP A 224 -24.19 -27.17 6.33
C ASP A 224 -24.98 -27.13 5.00
N THR A 225 -24.97 -28.23 4.27
CA THR A 225 -25.73 -28.38 3.01
C THR A 225 -27.24 -28.35 3.21
N ASP A 226 -27.72 -28.57 4.42
CA ASP A 226 -29.15 -28.54 4.85
C ASP A 226 -29.52 -27.17 5.46
N GLN A 227 -28.61 -26.17 5.36
CA GLN A 227 -28.79 -24.81 5.88
C GLN A 227 -28.85 -24.67 7.39
N ASN A 228 -28.41 -25.69 8.17
CA ASN A 228 -28.28 -25.58 9.61
C ASN A 228 -27.03 -24.79 9.97
N LEU A 229 -27.14 -23.89 10.95
CA LEU A 229 -26.06 -23.07 11.44
C LEU A 229 -25.23 -23.77 12.51
N TYR A 230 -23.94 -23.85 12.27
CA TYR A 230 -22.92 -24.30 13.21
C TYR A 230 -22.00 -23.16 13.62
N THR A 231 -21.47 -23.24 14.83
CA THR A 231 -20.49 -22.29 15.36
C THR A 231 -19.30 -23.00 15.98
N SER A 232 -18.13 -22.36 15.93
CA SER A 232 -16.91 -22.87 16.55
C SER A 232 -16.04 -21.71 17.03
N THR A 233 -15.28 -21.90 18.11
CA THR A 233 -14.28 -20.93 18.58
C THR A 233 -12.85 -21.29 18.17
N ASP A 234 -12.62 -22.49 17.68
CA ASP A 234 -11.30 -23.02 17.33
C ASP A 234 -11.19 -23.53 15.88
N GLY A 235 -12.33 -23.60 15.16
CA GLY A 235 -12.41 -24.15 13.81
C GLY A 235 -12.36 -25.67 13.73
N ILE A 236 -12.21 -26.38 14.86
CA ILE A 236 -12.11 -27.86 14.95
C ILE A 236 -13.37 -28.44 15.50
N ASN A 237 -13.83 -27.92 16.63
CA ASN A 237 -15.03 -28.37 17.34
C ASN A 237 -16.21 -27.48 16.96
N TRP A 238 -17.26 -28.09 16.43
CA TRP A 238 -18.43 -27.38 15.90
C TRP A 238 -19.71 -27.77 16.64
N ASP A 239 -20.42 -26.77 17.11
CA ASP A 239 -21.70 -26.91 17.81
C ASP A 239 -22.85 -26.50 16.89
N ASN A 240 -23.87 -27.35 16.80
CA ASN A 240 -25.11 -26.99 16.11
C ASN A 240 -25.89 -26.00 16.98
N THR A 241 -26.19 -24.82 16.41
CA THR A 241 -26.91 -23.76 17.14
C THR A 241 -28.41 -24.01 17.26
N GLY A 242 -28.94 -25.04 16.57
CA GLY A 242 -30.38 -25.31 16.48
C GLY A 242 -31.13 -24.27 15.62
N LYS A 243 -30.40 -23.45 14.83
CA LYS A 243 -30.97 -22.48 13.90
C LYS A 243 -30.61 -22.86 12.48
N SER A 244 -31.47 -22.43 11.55
CA SER A 244 -31.26 -22.61 10.10
C SER A 244 -31.48 -21.29 9.38
N TYR A 245 -30.65 -21.01 8.36
CA TYR A 245 -30.69 -19.79 7.56
C TYR A 245 -30.46 -20.12 6.09
N ALA A 246 -31.11 -19.37 5.20
CA ALA A 246 -30.91 -19.52 3.76
C ALA A 246 -29.47 -19.14 3.35
N ASN A 247 -28.88 -18.13 3.99
CA ASN A 247 -27.49 -17.75 3.77
C ASN A 247 -26.92 -16.92 4.94
N ILE A 248 -25.59 -16.84 5.01
CA ILE A 248 -24.87 -15.89 5.85
C ILE A 248 -24.39 -14.76 4.96
N VAL A 249 -24.63 -13.50 5.36
CA VAL A 249 -24.20 -12.33 4.61
C VAL A 249 -22.84 -11.84 5.10
N GLY A 250 -22.60 -11.90 6.42
CA GLY A 250 -21.35 -11.49 7.02
C GLY A 250 -21.48 -11.25 8.51
N CYS A 251 -20.45 -10.67 9.12
CA CYS A 251 -20.40 -10.37 10.57
C CYS A 251 -20.06 -8.90 10.80
N ILE A 252 -20.73 -8.28 11.79
CA ILE A 252 -20.35 -6.98 12.36
C ILE A 252 -20.12 -7.16 13.86
N GLY A 253 -18.86 -7.03 14.29
CA GLY A 253 -18.50 -7.36 15.66
C GLY A 253 -18.76 -8.85 15.96
N SER A 254 -19.62 -9.14 16.93
CA SER A 254 -20.08 -10.50 17.26
C SER A 254 -21.44 -10.85 16.63
N GLU A 255 -22.07 -9.92 15.92
CA GLU A 255 -23.39 -10.13 15.30
C GLU A 255 -23.24 -10.73 13.91
N LEU A 256 -23.88 -11.88 13.67
CA LEU A 256 -23.96 -12.51 12.36
C LEU A 256 -25.19 -11.98 11.61
N LEU A 257 -24.98 -11.45 10.42
CA LEU A 257 -26.03 -11.02 9.50
C LEU A 257 -26.40 -12.19 8.58
N THR A 258 -27.65 -12.59 8.59
CA THR A 258 -28.15 -13.78 7.88
C THR A 258 -29.35 -13.45 7.01
N LEU A 259 -29.69 -14.38 6.15
CA LEU A 259 -30.97 -14.41 5.42
C LEU A 259 -31.79 -15.60 5.86
N SER A 260 -33.01 -15.37 6.35
CA SER A 260 -34.00 -16.43 6.58
C SER A 260 -35.00 -16.51 5.41
N PHE A 261 -35.62 -17.68 5.24
CA PHE A 261 -36.58 -17.96 4.17
C PHE A 261 -37.80 -18.67 4.75
N ASP A 262 -39.01 -18.16 4.53
CA ASP A 262 -40.24 -18.70 5.06
C ASP A 262 -40.96 -19.69 4.10
N GLY A 263 -40.30 -20.07 3.01
CA GLY A 263 -40.88 -20.85 1.92
C GLY A 263 -41.41 -20.02 0.75
N THR A 264 -41.46 -18.70 0.91
CA THR A 264 -41.96 -17.77 -0.12
C THR A 264 -41.06 -16.53 -0.23
N ASN A 265 -40.66 -15.92 0.87
CA ASN A 265 -39.94 -14.67 0.92
C ASN A 265 -38.65 -14.81 1.74
N TYR A 266 -37.68 -13.99 1.37
CA TYR A 266 -36.45 -13.85 2.14
C TYR A 266 -36.55 -12.64 3.07
N TYR A 267 -35.85 -12.77 4.23
CA TYR A 267 -35.79 -11.74 5.26
C TYR A 267 -34.35 -11.54 5.70
N HIS A 268 -33.97 -10.30 5.96
CA HIS A 268 -32.77 -9.99 6.72
C HIS A 268 -32.99 -10.42 8.16
N ASP A 269 -32.08 -11.22 8.66
CA ASP A 269 -32.13 -11.79 10.00
C ASP A 269 -30.78 -11.69 10.67
N LYS A 270 -30.67 -12.00 11.95
CA LYS A 270 -29.49 -11.89 12.77
C LYS A 270 -29.31 -13.08 13.69
N TYR A 271 -28.05 -13.39 14.00
CA TYR A 271 -27.76 -14.39 15.01
C TYR A 271 -26.64 -13.89 15.94
N PRO A 272 -26.79 -14.01 17.29
CA PRO A 272 -28.06 -14.30 17.96
C PRO A 272 -29.08 -13.20 17.70
N GLN A 273 -30.37 -13.56 17.64
CA GLN A 273 -31.42 -12.56 17.46
C GLN A 273 -31.50 -11.67 18.72
N PRO A 274 -31.38 -10.34 18.60
CA PRO A 274 -31.61 -9.44 19.72
C PRO A 274 -33.04 -9.52 20.25
N GLU A 275 -33.24 -9.26 21.54
CA GLU A 275 -34.57 -9.21 22.12
C GLU A 275 -35.46 -8.17 21.43
N GLY A 276 -36.67 -8.58 21.02
CA GLY A 276 -37.63 -7.73 20.32
C GLY A 276 -37.31 -7.51 18.81
N TYR A 277 -36.23 -8.11 18.31
CA TYR A 277 -35.94 -8.05 16.87
C TYR A 277 -36.90 -8.92 16.06
N SER A 278 -37.33 -8.43 14.91
CA SER A 278 -38.11 -9.19 13.94
C SER A 278 -37.42 -9.11 12.56
N PRO A 279 -37.29 -10.24 11.85
CA PRO A 279 -36.73 -10.26 10.51
C PRO A 279 -37.41 -9.27 9.57
N ILE A 280 -36.61 -8.59 8.75
CA ILE A 280 -37.05 -7.52 7.84
C ILE A 280 -37.11 -8.06 6.41
N PRO A 281 -38.23 -7.90 5.66
CA PRO A 281 -38.31 -8.35 4.28
C PRO A 281 -37.14 -7.82 3.42
N VAL A 282 -36.55 -8.71 2.63
CA VAL A 282 -35.47 -8.37 1.71
C VAL A 282 -36.03 -7.62 0.50
N SER A 283 -35.33 -6.57 0.07
CA SER A 283 -35.64 -5.89 -1.20
C SER A 283 -35.59 -6.88 -2.36
N PRO A 284 -36.51 -6.83 -3.35
CA PRO A 284 -36.48 -7.70 -4.54
C PRO A 284 -35.16 -7.61 -5.34
N GLN A 285 -34.41 -6.52 -5.18
CA GLN A 285 -33.11 -6.29 -5.84
C GLN A 285 -31.92 -6.79 -5.02
N PHE A 286 -32.13 -7.13 -3.74
CA PHE A 286 -31.06 -7.62 -2.88
C PHE A 286 -30.66 -9.05 -3.28
N PRO A 287 -29.37 -9.36 -3.39
CA PRO A 287 -28.91 -10.70 -3.69
C PRO A 287 -29.12 -11.63 -2.47
N VAL A 288 -29.68 -12.80 -2.73
CA VAL A 288 -29.90 -13.80 -1.68
C VAL A 288 -28.87 -14.94 -1.70
N THR A 289 -28.06 -15.03 -2.77
CA THR A 289 -26.98 -16.01 -2.91
C THR A 289 -25.88 -15.48 -3.85
N GLY A 290 -24.69 -16.08 -3.81
CA GLY A 290 -23.58 -15.80 -4.72
C GLY A 290 -22.97 -14.39 -4.62
N PHE A 291 -23.35 -13.59 -3.64
CA PHE A 291 -22.69 -12.30 -3.36
C PHE A 291 -21.27 -12.52 -2.82
N SER A 292 -20.43 -11.49 -2.90
CA SER A 292 -19.08 -11.52 -2.36
C SER A 292 -19.06 -11.71 -0.85
N ASP A 293 -17.91 -12.08 -0.29
CA ASP A 293 -17.69 -11.88 1.14
C ASP A 293 -17.96 -10.42 1.52
N MET A 294 -18.52 -10.23 2.72
CA MET A 294 -18.77 -8.88 3.21
C MET A 294 -17.46 -8.22 3.64
N LEU A 295 -17.14 -7.10 3.02
CA LEU A 295 -16.07 -6.24 3.47
C LEU A 295 -16.58 -5.37 4.62
N THR A 296 -16.02 -5.55 5.81
CA THR A 296 -16.26 -4.69 6.98
C THR A 296 -15.23 -3.57 7.05
N TYR A 297 -15.69 -2.37 7.38
CA TYR A 297 -14.83 -1.19 7.45
C TYR A 297 -15.38 -0.14 8.41
N ASN A 298 -14.50 0.78 8.82
CA ASN A 298 -14.88 1.99 9.54
C ASN A 298 -14.69 3.18 8.60
N SER A 299 -15.77 3.86 8.28
CA SER A 299 -15.67 5.08 7.48
C SER A 299 -15.38 6.28 8.39
N PRO A 300 -14.75 7.36 7.87
CA PRO A 300 -14.54 8.57 8.66
C PRO A 300 -15.82 9.35 8.97
N TRP A 301 -16.97 8.95 8.40
CA TRP A 301 -18.25 9.66 8.52
C TRP A 301 -19.23 9.02 9.51
N LEU A 302 -19.04 7.73 9.84
CA LEU A 302 -19.93 7.00 10.75
C LEU A 302 -19.13 6.45 11.93
N THR A 303 -19.76 6.40 13.09
CA THR A 303 -19.15 5.90 14.32
C THR A 303 -19.31 4.38 14.50
N SER A 304 -20.27 3.78 13.78
CA SER A 304 -20.50 2.33 13.78
C SER A 304 -19.74 1.68 12.62
N PRO A 305 -19.22 0.44 12.78
CA PRO A 305 -18.69 -0.34 11.68
C PRO A 305 -19.75 -0.54 10.60
N GLN A 306 -19.31 -0.52 9.33
CA GLN A 306 -20.14 -0.75 8.17
C GLN A 306 -19.75 -2.06 7.49
N GLY A 307 -20.68 -2.60 6.71
CA GLY A 307 -20.44 -3.75 5.84
C GLY A 307 -20.82 -3.45 4.39
N MET A 308 -20.20 -4.13 3.45
CA MET A 308 -20.54 -4.01 2.02
C MET A 308 -20.40 -5.35 1.33
N ILE A 309 -21.37 -5.68 0.47
CA ILE A 309 -21.34 -6.82 -0.44
C ILE A 309 -21.56 -6.37 -1.88
N VAL A 310 -21.15 -7.19 -2.83
CA VAL A 310 -21.32 -6.91 -4.26
C VAL A 310 -21.78 -8.15 -5.03
N GLY A 311 -22.66 -7.93 -6.01
CA GLY A 311 -23.10 -8.94 -6.94
C GLY A 311 -24.00 -9.99 -6.30
N GLY A 312 -24.09 -11.14 -6.92
CA GLY A 312 -24.91 -12.27 -6.50
C GLY A 312 -26.18 -12.45 -7.32
N ARG A 313 -27.09 -13.30 -6.86
CA ARG A 313 -28.39 -13.55 -7.46
C ARG A 313 -29.51 -13.15 -6.53
N THR A 314 -30.48 -12.46 -7.08
CA THR A 314 -31.72 -12.08 -6.38
C THR A 314 -32.62 -13.29 -6.14
N ALA A 315 -33.69 -13.12 -5.36
CA ALA A 315 -34.63 -14.20 -5.04
C ALA A 315 -35.26 -14.90 -6.26
N ASN A 316 -35.36 -14.21 -7.39
CA ASN A 316 -35.85 -14.78 -8.65
C ASN A 316 -34.73 -15.30 -9.57
N GLY A 317 -33.49 -15.47 -9.04
CA GLY A 317 -32.35 -16.07 -9.75
C GLY A 317 -31.63 -15.12 -10.71
N GLN A 318 -32.01 -13.85 -10.80
CA GLN A 318 -31.39 -12.89 -11.67
C GLN A 318 -30.03 -12.43 -11.12
N LEU A 319 -28.98 -12.51 -11.96
CA LEU A 319 -27.67 -11.94 -11.64
C LEU A 319 -27.76 -10.42 -11.48
N THR A 320 -27.03 -9.90 -10.49
CA THR A 320 -26.90 -8.47 -10.25
C THR A 320 -25.45 -8.04 -10.14
N GLY A 321 -25.15 -6.80 -10.49
CA GLY A 321 -23.90 -6.11 -10.17
C GLY A 321 -24.08 -5.11 -9.04
N ALA A 322 -25.23 -5.09 -8.38
CA ALA A 322 -25.53 -4.13 -7.33
C ALA A 322 -24.59 -4.29 -6.13
N MET A 323 -24.26 -3.15 -5.54
CA MET A 323 -23.54 -3.05 -4.27
C MET A 323 -24.50 -2.65 -3.19
N TRP A 324 -24.44 -3.38 -2.09
CA TRP A 324 -25.28 -3.13 -0.92
C TRP A 324 -24.41 -2.84 0.27
N GLY A 325 -24.69 -1.70 0.92
CA GLY A 325 -24.04 -1.29 2.16
C GLY A 325 -24.94 -1.51 3.36
N TYR A 326 -24.34 -1.90 4.48
CA TYR A 326 -24.96 -2.03 5.78
C TYR A 326 -24.33 -1.00 6.73
N ASP A 327 -25.15 -0.16 7.35
CA ASP A 327 -24.73 0.96 8.21
C ASP A 327 -24.64 0.59 9.71
N GLY A 328 -24.81 -0.69 10.03
CA GLY A 328 -24.96 -1.20 11.40
C GLY A 328 -26.42 -1.44 11.80
N ASN A 329 -27.40 -0.98 11.00
CA ASN A 329 -28.81 -1.11 11.28
C ASN A 329 -29.63 -1.62 10.08
N SER A 330 -29.37 -1.08 8.89
CA SER A 330 -30.14 -1.34 7.68
C SER A 330 -29.28 -1.50 6.43
N TRP A 331 -29.82 -2.18 5.43
CA TRP A 331 -29.21 -2.34 4.13
C TRP A 331 -29.72 -1.27 3.16
N ALA A 332 -28.80 -0.71 2.38
CA ALA A 332 -29.09 0.22 1.30
C ALA A 332 -28.31 -0.14 0.03
N MET A 333 -28.94 -0.03 -1.13
CA MET A 333 -28.25 -0.16 -2.41
C MET A 333 -27.45 1.11 -2.67
N LEU A 334 -26.12 0.98 -2.83
CA LEU A 334 -25.19 2.09 -3.01
C LEU A 334 -24.86 2.34 -4.47
N ASN A 335 -24.79 1.27 -5.27
CA ASN A 335 -24.43 1.32 -6.68
C ASN A 335 -25.02 0.11 -7.41
N ASP A 336 -25.46 0.27 -8.65
CA ASP A 336 -26.04 -0.79 -9.50
C ASP A 336 -25.39 -0.85 -10.89
N GLN A 337 -24.29 -0.12 -11.10
CA GLN A 337 -23.71 0.06 -12.44
C GLN A 337 -22.51 -0.88 -12.71
N LEU A 338 -22.14 -1.72 -11.76
CA LEU A 338 -21.12 -2.73 -12.00
C LEU A 338 -21.67 -3.84 -12.91
N PRO A 339 -20.82 -4.45 -13.76
CA PRO A 339 -21.24 -5.62 -14.52
C PRO A 339 -21.74 -6.74 -13.60
N VAL A 340 -22.86 -7.35 -14.01
CA VAL A 340 -23.49 -8.43 -13.24
C VAL A 340 -22.52 -9.57 -12.99
N ARG A 341 -22.51 -10.09 -11.75
CA ARG A 341 -21.58 -11.15 -11.32
C ARG A 341 -22.02 -11.83 -10.05
N GLU A 342 -21.57 -13.07 -9.85
CA GLU A 342 -21.62 -13.78 -8.58
C GLU A 342 -20.23 -14.33 -8.23
N GLY A 343 -19.98 -14.63 -6.97
CA GLY A 343 -18.71 -15.17 -6.49
C GLY A 343 -17.51 -14.24 -6.70
N ALA A 344 -17.72 -12.94 -6.71
CA ALA A 344 -16.63 -11.97 -6.78
C ALA A 344 -15.79 -12.00 -5.51
N THR A 345 -14.48 -11.83 -5.67
CA THR A 345 -13.58 -11.60 -4.54
C THR A 345 -13.53 -10.12 -4.22
N PHE A 346 -13.94 -9.76 -3.00
CA PHE A 346 -14.00 -8.36 -2.56
C PHE A 346 -13.09 -8.15 -1.35
N PHE A 347 -12.12 -7.25 -1.43
CA PHE A 347 -11.16 -7.00 -0.37
C PHE A 347 -10.64 -5.57 -0.39
N SER A 348 -10.05 -5.16 0.74
CA SER A 348 -9.38 -3.88 0.91
C SER A 348 -7.86 -4.06 1.02
N PHE A 349 -7.13 -3.16 0.38
CA PHE A 349 -5.69 -3.02 0.51
C PHE A 349 -5.41 -1.61 1.04
N VAL A 350 -4.92 -1.54 2.28
CA VAL A 350 -4.71 -0.26 2.96
C VAL A 350 -3.22 0.08 2.94
N THR A 351 -2.92 1.30 2.54
CA THR A 351 -1.59 1.89 2.67
C THR A 351 -1.68 3.16 3.48
N PHE A 352 -0.55 3.67 3.93
CA PHE A 352 -0.49 4.91 4.68
C PHE A 352 0.17 5.98 3.83
N PHE A 353 -0.34 7.18 3.93
CA PHE A 353 0.22 8.37 3.31
C PHE A 353 0.52 9.40 4.42
N THR A 354 1.72 9.97 4.41
CA THR A 354 2.07 11.08 5.30
C THR A 354 2.21 12.33 4.44
N ASP A 355 1.43 13.36 4.76
CA ASP A 355 1.46 14.64 4.07
C ASP A 355 2.65 15.52 4.50
N ASP A 356 2.77 16.71 3.91
CA ASP A 356 3.85 17.66 4.21
C ASP A 356 3.77 18.25 5.62
N TYR A 357 2.62 18.10 6.30
CA TYR A 357 2.40 18.50 7.70
C TYR A 357 2.65 17.36 8.70
N TRP A 358 3.21 16.21 8.23
CA TRP A 358 3.47 15.00 9.02
C TRP A 358 2.22 14.30 9.55
N VAL A 359 1.07 14.56 8.95
CA VAL A 359 -0.17 13.85 9.27
C VAL A 359 -0.21 12.58 8.44
N THR A 360 -0.25 11.43 9.13
CA THR A 360 -0.39 10.12 8.50
C THR A 360 -1.87 9.76 8.38
N SER A 361 -2.30 9.48 7.17
CA SER A 361 -3.67 9.05 6.85
C SER A 361 -3.66 7.69 6.18
N GLU A 362 -4.70 6.90 6.43
CA GLU A 362 -4.94 5.67 5.70
C GLU A 362 -5.42 5.97 4.27
N LEU A 363 -4.89 5.22 3.32
CA LEU A 363 -5.30 5.26 1.92
C LEU A 363 -5.83 3.89 1.53
N PRO A 364 -7.12 3.60 1.76
CA PRO A 364 -7.72 2.33 1.36
C PRO A 364 -7.92 2.30 -0.15
N THR A 365 -7.59 1.16 -0.75
CA THR A 365 -8.00 0.83 -2.11
C THR A 365 -8.79 -0.47 -2.05
N TRP A 366 -10.04 -0.43 -2.49
CA TRP A 366 -10.91 -1.59 -2.51
C TRP A 366 -10.94 -2.21 -3.89
N PHE A 367 -10.93 -3.52 -3.91
CA PHE A 367 -10.87 -4.33 -5.12
C PHE A 367 -12.06 -5.27 -5.21
N ILE A 368 -12.73 -5.27 -6.35
CA ILE A 368 -13.66 -6.32 -6.76
C ILE A 368 -12.97 -7.05 -7.91
N LEU A 369 -12.68 -8.34 -7.70
CA LEU A 369 -11.94 -9.16 -8.65
C LEU A 369 -12.78 -10.34 -9.11
N GLY A 370 -12.89 -10.52 -10.42
CA GLY A 370 -13.43 -11.72 -11.05
C GLY A 370 -14.87 -12.05 -10.68
N GLY A 371 -15.11 -13.32 -10.38
CA GLY A 371 -16.45 -13.89 -10.24
C GLY A 371 -16.95 -14.53 -11.53
N PHE A 372 -18.24 -14.81 -11.60
CA PHE A 372 -18.88 -15.45 -12.72
C PHE A 372 -20.03 -14.60 -13.26
N ASN A 373 -20.28 -14.68 -14.55
CA ASN A 373 -21.57 -14.37 -15.14
C ASN A 373 -22.16 -15.66 -15.74
N ASP A 374 -23.35 -15.59 -16.35
CA ASP A 374 -24.01 -16.77 -16.90
C ASP A 374 -23.22 -17.48 -18.02
N ASN A 375 -22.16 -16.84 -18.55
CA ASN A 375 -21.44 -17.35 -19.71
C ASN A 375 -19.96 -17.66 -19.45
N SER A 376 -19.35 -17.07 -18.42
CA SER A 376 -17.89 -17.15 -18.25
C SER A 376 -17.42 -16.75 -16.87
N THR A 377 -16.18 -17.13 -16.57
CA THR A 377 -15.43 -16.57 -15.44
C THR A 377 -14.87 -15.19 -15.82
N LEU A 378 -15.18 -14.19 -15.03
CA LEU A 378 -14.77 -12.82 -15.25
C LEU A 378 -13.30 -12.62 -14.87
N ARG A 379 -12.65 -11.67 -15.55
CA ARG A 379 -11.24 -11.32 -15.31
C ARG A 379 -11.07 -9.86 -14.93
N ASP A 380 -12.11 -9.06 -15.06
CA ASP A 380 -12.06 -7.65 -14.77
C ASP A 380 -11.80 -7.39 -13.28
N ILE A 381 -11.17 -6.26 -13.02
CA ILE A 381 -10.98 -5.74 -11.68
C ILE A 381 -11.62 -4.36 -11.63
N TRP A 382 -12.32 -4.09 -10.55
CA TRP A 382 -12.87 -2.78 -10.25
C TRP A 382 -12.26 -2.26 -8.96
N VAL A 383 -11.96 -0.96 -8.93
CA VAL A 383 -11.27 -0.33 -7.81
C VAL A 383 -12.02 0.90 -7.32
N SER A 384 -11.94 1.11 -6.01
CA SER A 384 -12.38 2.33 -5.34
C SER A 384 -11.30 2.81 -4.38
N ASN A 385 -11.00 4.12 -4.39
CA ASN A 385 -10.05 4.76 -3.47
C ASN A 385 -10.77 5.67 -2.45
N ASN A 386 -12.09 5.57 -2.34
CA ASN A 386 -12.91 6.44 -1.50
C ASN A 386 -14.04 5.68 -0.81
N TYR A 387 -13.71 4.56 -0.18
CA TYR A 387 -14.65 3.73 0.61
C TYR A 387 -15.88 3.24 -0.18
N GLY A 388 -15.71 2.91 -1.46
CA GLY A 388 -16.78 2.37 -2.29
C GLY A 388 -17.77 3.39 -2.82
N ILE A 389 -17.55 4.70 -2.64
CA ILE A 389 -18.44 5.75 -3.16
C ILE A 389 -18.40 5.77 -4.69
N ASN A 390 -17.19 5.74 -5.26
CA ASN A 390 -16.99 5.69 -6.71
C ASN A 390 -16.18 4.46 -7.08
N TRP A 391 -16.56 3.83 -8.19
CA TRP A 391 -15.90 2.67 -8.74
C TRP A 391 -15.48 2.94 -10.18
N GLN A 392 -14.30 2.48 -10.50
CA GLN A 392 -13.75 2.52 -11.86
C GLN A 392 -13.14 1.16 -12.21
N LYS A 393 -13.18 0.82 -13.49
CA LYS A 393 -12.47 -0.35 -13.99
C LYS A 393 -10.97 -0.11 -13.77
N ALA A 394 -10.29 -1.12 -13.25
CA ALA A 394 -8.86 -1.01 -13.00
C ALA A 394 -8.08 -0.74 -14.29
N GLU A 395 -7.08 0.11 -14.20
CA GLU A 395 -6.10 0.33 -15.26
C GLU A 395 -5.26 -0.94 -15.48
N GLU A 396 -4.55 -1.00 -16.60
CA GLU A 396 -3.73 -2.17 -16.97
C GLU A 396 -2.71 -2.51 -15.88
N THR A 397 -2.18 -1.50 -15.19
CA THR A 397 -1.21 -1.65 -14.08
C THR A 397 -1.77 -2.40 -12.87
N LEU A 398 -3.09 -2.44 -12.69
CA LEU A 398 -3.77 -3.10 -11.58
C LEU A 398 -4.49 -4.40 -11.99
N MET A 399 -4.40 -4.81 -13.25
CA MET A 399 -5.03 -6.03 -13.74
C MET A 399 -4.22 -7.29 -13.39
N LEU A 400 -4.91 -8.43 -13.33
CA LEU A 400 -4.24 -9.72 -13.21
C LEU A 400 -3.39 -10.01 -14.46
N PRO A 401 -2.13 -10.43 -14.28
CA PRO A 401 -1.29 -10.84 -15.41
C PRO A 401 -1.87 -12.08 -16.11
N GLY A 402 -1.52 -12.27 -17.40
CA GLY A 402 -2.10 -13.31 -18.24
C GLY A 402 -1.93 -14.74 -17.73
N TYR A 403 -0.90 -14.99 -16.93
CA TYR A 403 -0.61 -16.32 -16.36
C TYR A 403 -1.47 -16.67 -15.13
N ILE A 404 -2.18 -15.71 -14.52
CA ILE A 404 -3.16 -15.99 -13.46
C ILE A 404 -4.52 -16.21 -14.12
N ILE A 405 -5.05 -17.42 -14.02
CA ILE A 405 -6.34 -17.78 -14.59
C ILE A 405 -7.47 -17.05 -13.84
N SER A 406 -8.47 -16.59 -14.60
CA SER A 406 -9.69 -15.96 -14.07
C SER A 406 -10.40 -16.91 -13.11
N ARG A 407 -10.92 -16.38 -12.03
CA ARG A 407 -11.55 -17.18 -10.98
C ARG A 407 -12.65 -16.42 -10.24
N GLY A 408 -13.57 -17.16 -9.68
CA GLY A 408 -14.50 -16.69 -8.67
C GLY A 408 -14.29 -17.43 -7.35
N ASN A 409 -14.95 -16.97 -6.30
CA ASN A 409 -14.89 -17.55 -4.95
C ASN A 409 -13.47 -17.75 -4.41
N ALA A 410 -12.50 -16.93 -4.83
CA ALA A 410 -11.18 -16.93 -4.25
C ALA A 410 -11.21 -16.20 -2.90
N SER A 411 -10.46 -16.71 -1.94
CA SER A 411 -10.26 -16.01 -0.67
C SER A 411 -9.04 -15.10 -0.74
N VAL A 412 -9.12 -13.91 -0.17
CA VAL A 412 -7.97 -13.00 -0.08
C VAL A 412 -7.69 -12.66 1.36
N VAL A 413 -6.42 -12.75 1.74
CA VAL A 413 -5.90 -12.27 3.03
C VAL A 413 -4.78 -11.28 2.74
N VAL A 414 -4.82 -10.11 3.38
CA VAL A 414 -3.74 -9.13 3.33
C VAL A 414 -2.92 -9.27 4.61
N CYS A 415 -1.61 -9.52 4.44
CA CYS A 415 -0.66 -9.68 5.54
C CYS A 415 0.45 -8.66 5.45
N ASP A 416 0.79 -8.06 6.58
CA ASP A 416 1.96 -7.19 6.69
C ASP A 416 3.22 -8.02 6.87
N GLU A 417 4.25 -7.74 6.07
CA GLU A 417 5.53 -8.42 6.13
C GLU A 417 6.68 -7.44 6.34
N PRO A 418 7.73 -7.84 7.07
CA PRO A 418 8.95 -7.05 7.14
C PRO A 418 9.56 -6.84 5.74
N ARG A 419 9.93 -5.63 5.41
CA ARG A 419 10.43 -5.23 4.08
C ARG A 419 11.52 -6.13 3.50
N ASN A 420 12.36 -6.73 4.34
CA ASN A 420 13.52 -7.54 3.94
C ASN A 420 13.40 -9.00 4.35
N THR A 421 12.20 -9.50 4.61
CA THR A 421 12.02 -10.89 5.03
C THR A 421 12.20 -11.81 3.85
N THR A 422 13.28 -12.58 3.87
CA THR A 422 13.47 -13.73 2.99
C THR A 422 12.97 -14.95 3.77
N TYR A 423 11.80 -15.47 3.43
CA TYR A 423 11.33 -16.73 4.00
C TYR A 423 12.16 -17.87 3.39
N ALA A 424 12.96 -18.52 4.20
CA ALA A 424 13.94 -19.52 3.78
C ALA A 424 13.36 -20.79 3.10
N THR A 425 12.05 -20.96 3.14
CA THR A 425 11.36 -22.12 2.59
C THR A 425 11.03 -22.01 1.10
N TRP A 426 11.21 -20.84 0.49
CA TRP A 426 10.79 -20.57 -0.89
C TRP A 426 12.02 -20.41 -1.76
N GLN A 427 12.49 -21.54 -2.34
CA GLN A 427 13.56 -21.49 -3.33
C GLN A 427 13.06 -20.74 -4.58
N SER A 428 13.78 -19.69 -4.92
CA SER A 428 13.79 -19.02 -6.24
C SER A 428 12.45 -18.63 -6.85
N VAL A 429 11.52 -18.14 -6.07
CA VAL A 429 10.44 -17.34 -6.64
C VAL A 429 11.03 -15.96 -6.93
N ASP A 430 10.85 -15.47 -8.14
CA ASP A 430 11.22 -14.11 -8.50
C ASP A 430 10.82 -13.17 -7.37
N MET A 431 11.83 -12.50 -6.80
CA MET A 431 11.55 -11.56 -5.74
C MET A 431 10.56 -10.55 -6.30
N LEU A 432 9.36 -10.54 -5.73
CA LEU A 432 8.43 -9.47 -6.02
C LEU A 432 9.19 -8.17 -5.77
N PRO A 433 9.17 -7.22 -6.71
CA PRO A 433 9.82 -5.96 -6.48
C PRO A 433 9.23 -5.38 -5.20
N LEU A 434 10.09 -5.19 -4.20
CA LEU A 434 9.67 -4.52 -2.98
C LEU A 434 9.10 -3.16 -3.36
N PRO A 435 7.95 -2.77 -2.80
CA PRO A 435 7.47 -1.40 -2.94
C PRO A 435 8.58 -0.47 -2.47
N GLN A 436 9.18 0.29 -3.39
CA GLN A 436 10.40 1.04 -3.07
C GLN A 436 10.12 2.32 -2.30
N ASP A 437 8.89 2.81 -2.32
CA ASP A 437 8.51 4.04 -1.65
C ASP A 437 7.11 3.94 -1.05
N TYR A 438 7.00 3.21 0.06
CA TYR A 438 6.15 3.76 1.08
C TYR A 438 6.92 4.97 1.63
N ARG A 439 6.42 6.17 1.52
CA ARG A 439 6.79 7.28 2.40
C ARG A 439 6.37 6.87 3.81
N LEU A 440 7.17 6.02 4.37
CA LEU A 440 7.00 5.67 5.76
C LEU A 440 7.35 6.89 6.54
N VAL A 441 6.50 7.17 7.47
CA VAL A 441 6.82 7.99 8.62
C VAL A 441 8.31 7.84 8.87
N ARG A 442 9.06 8.92 8.67
CA ARG A 442 10.44 8.99 9.13
C ARG A 442 10.38 8.93 10.66
N THR A 443 10.14 7.73 11.19
CA THR A 443 10.40 7.50 12.59
C THR A 443 11.92 7.49 12.71
N TYR A 444 12.43 8.45 13.45
CA TYR A 444 13.81 8.55 13.88
C TYR A 444 14.20 7.39 14.83
N SER A 445 13.69 6.21 14.61
CA SER A 445 14.08 5.01 15.32
C SER A 445 14.79 4.09 14.35
N SER A 446 16.09 3.97 14.54
CA SER A 446 17.03 3.15 13.77
C SER A 446 16.79 1.64 13.85
N THR A 447 15.66 1.19 14.39
CA THR A 447 15.36 -0.23 14.65
C THR A 447 13.94 -0.67 14.33
N SER A 448 13.07 0.19 13.76
CA SER A 448 11.73 -0.27 13.36
C SER A 448 11.79 -1.00 12.02
N THR A 449 11.48 -2.29 12.05
CA THR A 449 11.29 -3.08 10.85
C THR A 449 10.08 -2.52 10.09
N GLN A 450 10.32 -2.07 8.86
CA GLN A 450 9.28 -1.55 7.99
C GLN A 450 8.36 -2.68 7.55
N LEU A 451 7.07 -2.59 7.85
CA LEU A 451 6.07 -3.54 7.38
C LEU A 451 5.49 -3.10 6.03
N VAL A 452 5.24 -4.05 5.16
CA VAL A 452 4.69 -3.86 3.82
C VAL A 452 3.53 -4.82 3.65
N PRO A 453 2.33 -4.34 3.25
CA PRO A 453 1.19 -5.23 3.02
C PRO A 453 1.36 -6.03 1.73
N TYR A 454 1.11 -7.34 1.83
CA TYR A 454 1.03 -8.27 0.71
C TYR A 454 -0.35 -8.88 0.61
N ILE A 455 -0.80 -9.06 -0.63
CA ILE A 455 -2.07 -9.70 -0.98
C ILE A 455 -1.78 -11.19 -1.20
N TYR A 456 -2.45 -12.05 -0.44
CA TYR A 456 -2.44 -13.49 -0.66
C TYR A 456 -3.81 -13.93 -1.17
N MET A 457 -3.85 -14.42 -2.40
CA MET A 457 -5.06 -14.94 -3.03
C MET A 457 -5.01 -16.46 -3.04
N PHE A 458 -5.96 -17.07 -2.36
CA PHE A 458 -6.06 -18.52 -2.16
C PHE A 458 -7.14 -19.12 -3.05
N GLY A 459 -6.81 -20.16 -3.77
CA GLY A 459 -7.75 -21.01 -4.47
C GLY A 459 -8.67 -20.28 -5.44
N GLY A 460 -9.95 -20.40 -5.21
CA GLY A 460 -11.02 -20.00 -6.13
C GLY A 460 -11.38 -21.13 -7.09
N MET A 461 -12.32 -20.87 -7.98
CA MET A 461 -12.79 -21.85 -8.95
C MET A 461 -13.05 -21.23 -10.33
N SER A 462 -13.05 -22.05 -11.36
CA SER A 462 -13.48 -21.69 -12.71
C SER A 462 -14.96 -21.95 -12.91
N SER A 463 -15.51 -21.45 -14.00
CA SER A 463 -16.89 -21.73 -14.43
C SER A 463 -17.15 -23.21 -14.77
N ASP A 464 -16.09 -24.02 -14.93
CA ASP A 464 -16.17 -25.46 -15.22
C ASP A 464 -16.07 -26.30 -13.94
N ASP A 465 -16.37 -25.73 -12.78
CA ASP A 465 -16.30 -26.34 -11.44
C ASP A 465 -14.89 -26.85 -11.05
N TYR A 466 -13.86 -26.38 -11.73
CA TYR A 466 -12.48 -26.70 -11.34
C TYR A 466 -12.04 -25.81 -10.18
N THR A 467 -11.70 -26.43 -9.05
CA THR A 467 -11.18 -25.72 -7.88
C THR A 467 -9.67 -25.61 -7.94
N PHE A 468 -9.16 -24.38 -7.89
CA PHE A 468 -7.72 -24.11 -7.90
C PHE A 468 -7.10 -24.37 -6.52
N ASP A 469 -5.97 -25.04 -6.50
CA ASP A 469 -5.18 -25.25 -5.27
C ASP A 469 -3.98 -24.31 -5.17
N GLN A 470 -4.01 -23.21 -5.91
CA GLN A 470 -2.93 -22.23 -6.02
C GLN A 470 -3.05 -21.13 -4.97
N VAL A 471 -1.90 -20.70 -4.47
CA VAL A 471 -1.77 -19.47 -3.69
C VAL A 471 -0.94 -18.49 -4.51
N TRP A 472 -1.46 -17.28 -4.71
CA TRP A 472 -0.76 -16.20 -5.38
C TRP A 472 -0.43 -15.10 -4.38
N ARG A 473 0.78 -14.54 -4.48
CA ARG A 473 1.23 -13.43 -3.65
C ARG A 473 1.46 -12.21 -4.52
N GLY A 474 0.86 -11.10 -4.12
CA GLY A 474 0.96 -9.82 -4.83
C GLY A 474 1.18 -8.66 -3.87
N THR A 475 1.60 -7.52 -4.41
CA THR A 475 1.68 -6.26 -3.69
C THR A 475 1.51 -5.10 -4.65
N ILE A 476 1.04 -3.96 -4.13
CA ILE A 476 0.92 -2.72 -4.90
C ILE A 476 2.01 -1.78 -4.42
N ASN A 477 2.84 -1.29 -5.35
CA ASN A 477 3.72 -0.20 -5.03
C ASN A 477 2.94 1.12 -5.07
N ARG A 478 3.12 1.95 -4.07
CA ARG A 478 2.54 3.30 -3.99
C ARG A 478 3.63 4.34 -4.25
N LEU A 479 4.29 4.18 -5.39
CA LEU A 479 5.30 5.15 -5.80
C LEU A 479 4.62 6.46 -6.15
N ARG A 480 5.04 7.54 -5.49
CA ARG A 480 4.62 8.89 -5.82
C ARG A 480 5.85 9.74 -6.07
N PHE A 481 5.73 10.63 -7.01
CA PHE A 481 6.67 11.70 -7.25
C PHE A 481 5.88 12.99 -7.38
N ASP A 482 5.87 13.76 -6.32
CA ASP A 482 5.25 15.08 -6.30
C ASP A 482 6.37 16.09 -6.06
N PRO A 483 6.98 16.68 -7.11
CA PRO A 483 7.94 17.75 -6.94
C PRO A 483 7.24 18.93 -6.27
N ILE A 484 7.90 19.57 -5.33
CA ILE A 484 7.40 20.77 -4.67
C ILE A 484 7.12 21.83 -5.76
N PRO A 485 5.90 22.40 -5.82
CA PRO A 485 5.52 23.34 -6.86
C PRO A 485 6.33 24.64 -6.85
#